data_50dde9c2393dea23a09a0cc3f6042c46
#
_entry.id   50dde9c2393dea23a09a0cc3f6042c46
#
_cell.length_a   1.000
_cell.length_b   1.000
_cell.length_c   1.000
_cell.angle_alpha   90.00
_cell.angle_beta   90.00
_cell.angle_gamma   90.00
#
_symmetry.space_group_name_H-M   'P 1'
#
loop_
_entity.id
_entity.type
_entity.pdbx_description
1 polymer ?
#
loop_
_entity_poly.entity_id
_entity_poly.type
_entity_poly.pdbx_seq_one_letter_code
_entity_poly.pdbx_strand_id
1 'polypeptide(L)'
;KKNCAAISSSLSAKIYKLNILAEQIEDYKNNMTRFYVIGKQKNSISGNDKTSIAFAAKDRVGILYKCLEPFAKNKISLSKIESRPYKNVAWNYVFFIDFFGHIDDPKIQAVLKKLDNYCSFIKYLGSYPVCCDI
;
A
#
# COMPACT_ATOMS: atom_id res chain seq x y z
N LYS A 1 -7.57 -2.19 -38.02
CA LYS A 1 -7.38 -0.98 -38.83
C LYS A 1 -6.00 -1.05 -39.49
N LYS A 2 -5.88 -0.75 -40.78
CA LYS A 2 -4.57 -0.60 -41.45
C LYS A 2 -3.88 0.66 -40.93
N ASN A 3 -2.55 0.63 -40.79
CA ASN A 3 -1.72 1.75 -40.33
C ASN A 3 -2.01 2.27 -38.91
N CYS A 4 -2.22 1.35 -37.96
CA CYS A 4 -2.35 1.69 -36.55
C CYS A 4 -1.31 0.91 -35.72
N ALA A 5 -0.77 1.55 -34.72
CA ALA A 5 0.05 0.93 -33.68
C ALA A 5 -0.63 1.08 -32.32
N ALA A 6 -0.30 0.21 -31.38
CA ALA A 6 -0.79 0.25 -30.01
C ALA A 6 0.39 0.15 -29.04
N ILE A 7 0.31 0.88 -27.94
CA ILE A 7 1.24 0.76 -26.81
C ILE A 7 0.71 -0.34 -25.91
N SER A 8 1.52 -1.37 -25.68
CA SER A 8 1.12 -2.53 -24.87
C SER A 8 2.35 -3.30 -24.40
N SER A 9 2.14 -4.38 -23.62
CA SER A 9 3.24 -5.25 -23.20
C SER A 9 3.71 -6.16 -24.35
N SER A 10 4.97 -6.60 -24.29
CA SER A 10 5.51 -7.63 -25.19
C SER A 10 4.72 -8.93 -25.15
N LEU A 11 4.14 -9.26 -23.99
CA LEU A 11 3.25 -10.42 -23.83
C LEU A 11 1.98 -10.28 -24.67
N SER A 12 1.38 -9.10 -24.73
CA SER A 12 0.21 -8.85 -25.58
C SER A 12 0.55 -9.04 -27.06
N ALA A 13 1.70 -8.54 -27.52
CA ALA A 13 2.14 -8.75 -28.88
C ALA A 13 2.25 -10.24 -29.21
N LYS A 14 2.83 -11.04 -28.29
CA LYS A 14 2.94 -12.51 -28.44
C LYS A 14 1.57 -13.20 -28.49
N ILE A 15 0.65 -12.84 -27.58
CA ILE A 15 -0.71 -13.44 -27.54
C ILE A 15 -1.49 -13.12 -28.82
N TYR A 16 -1.45 -11.88 -29.27
CA TYR A 16 -2.20 -11.44 -30.45
C TYR A 16 -1.45 -11.61 -31.77
N LYS A 17 -0.25 -12.21 -31.73
CA LYS A 17 0.63 -12.44 -32.90
C LYS A 17 0.86 -11.15 -33.71
N LEU A 18 1.18 -10.06 -33.01
CA LEU A 18 1.50 -8.76 -33.59
C LEU A 18 3.00 -8.54 -33.65
N ASN A 19 3.44 -7.76 -34.65
CA ASN A 19 4.83 -7.34 -34.72
C ASN A 19 5.11 -6.23 -33.72
N ILE A 20 6.25 -6.33 -33.03
CA ILE A 20 6.75 -5.26 -32.16
C ILE A 20 7.52 -4.29 -33.04
N LEU A 21 7.15 -3.02 -33.00
CA LEU A 21 7.77 -1.95 -33.78
C LEU A 21 8.88 -1.25 -32.99
N ALA A 22 8.70 -1.09 -31.68
CA ALA A 22 9.67 -0.51 -30.76
C ALA A 22 9.47 -1.11 -29.37
N GLU A 23 10.57 -1.31 -28.63
CA GLU A 23 10.60 -1.81 -27.26
C GLU A 23 11.14 -0.72 -26.32
N GLN A 24 10.84 -0.84 -25.03
CA GLN A 24 11.34 0.07 -23.98
C GLN A 24 11.04 1.54 -24.30
N ILE A 25 9.79 1.81 -24.66
CA ILE A 25 9.32 3.14 -25.08
C ILE A 25 8.82 4.00 -23.91
N GLU A 26 9.00 3.52 -22.69
CA GLU A 26 8.68 4.26 -21.46
C GLU A 26 9.61 5.48 -21.30
N ASP A 27 9.04 6.64 -20.94
CA ASP A 27 9.82 7.86 -20.68
C ASP A 27 10.71 7.72 -19.43
N TYR A 28 10.29 6.89 -18.46
CA TYR A 28 11.01 6.65 -17.22
C TYR A 28 11.28 5.16 -17.03
N LYS A 29 12.56 4.78 -16.96
CA LYS A 29 13.00 3.38 -16.76
C LYS A 29 12.46 2.72 -15.48
N ASN A 30 12.11 3.53 -14.47
CA ASN A 30 11.58 3.06 -13.19
C ASN A 30 10.04 3.11 -13.13
N ASN A 31 9.36 3.08 -14.28
CA ASN A 31 7.91 3.02 -14.32
C ASN A 31 7.43 1.61 -13.91
N MET A 32 7.08 1.45 -12.63
CA MET A 32 6.65 0.16 -12.07
C MET A 32 5.21 0.24 -11.56
N THR A 33 4.45 -0.80 -11.84
CA THR A 33 3.11 -0.99 -11.27
C THR A 33 3.17 -2.03 -10.16
N ARG A 34 2.71 -1.65 -8.96
CA ARG A 34 2.62 -2.56 -7.82
C ARG A 34 1.28 -3.28 -7.85
N PHE A 35 1.33 -4.60 -7.75
CA PHE A 35 0.18 -5.47 -7.59
C PHE A 35 0.16 -6.08 -6.19
N TYR A 36 -1.04 -6.21 -5.60
CA TYR A 36 -1.25 -6.95 -4.36
C TYR A 36 -1.95 -8.26 -4.69
N VAL A 37 -1.39 -9.37 -4.19
CA VAL A 37 -2.08 -10.66 -4.22
C VAL A 37 -3.02 -10.71 -3.03
N ILE A 38 -4.32 -10.73 -3.29
CA ILE A 38 -5.35 -10.73 -2.25
C ILE A 38 -5.79 -12.17 -1.97
N GLY A 39 -5.73 -12.57 -0.70
CA GLY A 39 -6.11 -13.90 -0.26
C GLY A 39 -6.66 -13.89 1.17
N LYS A 40 -7.18 -15.03 1.61
CA LYS A 40 -7.67 -15.23 2.99
C LYS A 40 -6.58 -15.76 3.93
N GLN A 41 -5.47 -16.22 3.38
CA GLN A 41 -4.37 -16.79 4.16
C GLN A 41 -3.58 -15.67 4.84
N LYS A 42 -3.15 -15.94 6.07
CA LYS A 42 -2.21 -15.08 6.80
C LYS A 42 -0.79 -15.57 6.51
N ASN A 43 0.10 -14.64 6.23
CA ASN A 43 1.52 -14.97 6.14
C ASN A 43 2.12 -15.05 7.55
N SER A 44 3.10 -15.93 7.73
CA SER A 44 3.94 -15.96 8.92
C SER A 44 5.02 -14.87 8.84
N ILE A 45 5.62 -14.54 9.98
CA ILE A 45 6.73 -13.58 10.07
C ILE A 45 7.90 -14.07 9.21
N SER A 46 8.38 -13.21 8.30
CA SER A 46 9.55 -13.50 7.44
C SER A 46 10.84 -12.81 7.93
N GLY A 47 10.72 -11.85 8.84
CA GLY A 47 11.82 -11.02 9.31
C GLY A 47 12.01 -9.72 8.51
N ASN A 48 11.49 -9.65 7.29
CA ASN A 48 11.46 -8.43 6.48
C ASN A 48 10.05 -8.25 5.90
N ASP A 49 9.15 -7.77 6.76
CA ASP A 49 7.73 -7.70 6.46
C ASP A 49 7.25 -6.26 6.36
N LYS A 50 6.18 -6.08 5.60
CA LYS A 50 5.32 -4.90 5.61
C LYS A 50 3.93 -5.26 6.09
N THR A 51 3.30 -4.32 6.76
CA THR A 51 1.89 -4.40 7.16
C THR A 51 1.12 -3.24 6.55
N SER A 52 -0.03 -3.57 5.96
CA SER A 52 -0.99 -2.58 5.46
C SER A 52 -2.20 -2.52 6.37
N ILE A 53 -2.59 -1.30 6.73
CA ILE A 53 -3.82 -1.03 7.47
C ILE A 53 -4.61 0.11 6.83
N ALA A 54 -5.92 0.14 7.09
CA ALA A 54 -6.77 1.28 6.83
C ALA A 54 -7.36 1.78 8.15
N PHE A 55 -7.37 3.08 8.38
CA PHE A 55 -7.98 3.67 9.57
C PHE A 55 -8.68 4.99 9.25
N ALA A 56 -9.71 5.31 10.03
CA ALA A 56 -10.31 6.63 10.04
C ALA A 56 -10.02 7.31 11.37
N ALA A 57 -9.42 8.49 11.30
CA ALA A 57 -9.13 9.29 12.47
C ALA A 57 -10.36 10.08 12.91
N LYS A 58 -10.49 10.33 14.22
CA LYS A 58 -11.50 11.26 14.77
C LYS A 58 -11.20 12.68 14.30
N ASP A 59 -12.20 13.41 13.81
CA ASP A 59 -11.99 14.75 13.25
C ASP A 59 -11.55 15.76 14.36
N ARG A 60 -10.26 16.11 14.33
CA ARG A 60 -9.62 17.07 15.24
C ARG A 60 -8.36 17.64 14.61
N VAL A 61 -8.08 18.91 14.90
CA VAL A 61 -6.82 19.54 14.49
C VAL A 61 -5.62 18.73 15.03
N GLY A 62 -4.66 18.44 14.16
CA GLY A 62 -3.45 17.66 14.49
C GLY A 62 -3.66 16.17 14.71
N ILE A 63 -4.83 15.62 14.40
CA ILE A 63 -5.13 14.20 14.66
C ILE A 63 -4.22 13.27 13.89
N LEU A 64 -3.91 13.58 12.63
CA LEU A 64 -3.02 12.74 11.83
C LEU A 64 -1.62 12.65 12.45
N TYR A 65 -1.11 13.77 12.96
CA TYR A 65 0.16 13.75 13.72
C TYR A 65 0.08 12.78 14.90
N LYS A 66 -0.99 12.85 15.72
CA LYS A 66 -1.19 11.94 16.87
C LYS A 66 -1.30 10.47 16.45
N CYS A 67 -1.90 10.20 15.28
CA CYS A 67 -1.98 8.85 14.72
C CYS A 67 -0.59 8.33 14.28
N LEU A 68 0.27 9.20 13.75
CA LEU A 68 1.59 8.80 13.26
C LEU A 68 2.68 8.83 14.34
N GLU A 69 2.50 9.59 15.41
CA GLU A 69 3.45 9.72 16.53
C GLU A 69 3.88 8.37 17.13
N PRO A 70 2.98 7.37 17.37
CA PRO A 70 3.38 6.07 17.89
C PRO A 70 4.37 5.33 16.99
N PHE A 71 4.24 5.44 15.67
CA PHE A 71 5.17 4.84 14.70
C PHE A 71 6.55 5.49 14.81
N ALA A 72 6.60 6.83 14.81
CA ALA A 72 7.86 7.58 14.91
C ALA A 72 8.58 7.29 16.23
N LYS A 73 7.89 7.32 17.38
CA LYS A 73 8.45 7.01 18.70
C LYS A 73 9.01 5.59 18.79
N ASN A 74 8.46 4.65 18.04
CA ASN A 74 8.93 3.27 18.01
C ASN A 74 9.88 3.00 16.83
N LYS A 75 10.34 4.02 16.10
CA LYS A 75 11.24 3.90 14.95
C LYS A 75 10.71 2.92 13.87
N ILE A 76 9.41 2.96 13.63
CA ILE A 76 8.75 2.20 12.57
C ILE A 76 8.59 3.11 11.37
N SER A 77 9.22 2.74 10.25
CA SER A 77 9.14 3.49 9.01
C SER A 77 7.85 3.18 8.25
N LEU A 78 7.23 4.22 7.70
CA LEU A 78 6.12 4.08 6.77
C LEU A 78 6.66 4.11 5.34
N SER A 79 6.17 3.21 4.49
CA SER A 79 6.49 3.19 3.06
C SER A 79 5.38 3.76 2.18
N LYS A 80 4.18 3.94 2.74
CA LYS A 80 3.03 4.55 2.05
C LYS A 80 2.12 5.23 3.04
N ILE A 81 1.56 6.37 2.63
CA ILE A 81 0.40 7.00 3.25
C ILE A 81 -0.49 7.57 2.14
N GLU A 82 -1.75 7.22 2.14
CA GLU A 82 -2.73 7.67 1.16
C GLU A 82 -4.06 7.94 1.86
N SER A 83 -4.71 9.06 1.54
CA SER A 83 -6.04 9.37 2.05
C SER A 83 -7.09 9.21 0.96
N ARG A 84 -8.24 8.66 1.32
CA ARG A 84 -9.42 8.53 0.45
C ARG A 84 -10.64 9.09 1.15
N PRO A 85 -11.52 9.84 0.46
CA PRO A 85 -12.79 10.25 1.03
C PRO A 85 -13.61 9.05 1.47
N TYR A 86 -14.20 9.11 2.67
CA TYR A 86 -15.15 8.09 3.11
C TYR A 86 -16.50 8.34 2.42
N LYS A 87 -17.04 7.29 1.79
CA LYS A 87 -18.30 7.41 1.02
C LYS A 87 -19.42 7.95 1.91
N ASN A 88 -20.11 8.99 1.41
CA ASN A 88 -21.34 9.59 1.95
C ASN A 88 -21.22 10.47 3.20
N VAL A 89 -20.04 10.77 3.70
CA VAL A 89 -19.87 11.76 4.78
C VAL A 89 -18.81 12.77 4.35
N ALA A 90 -19.23 14.01 4.13
CA ALA A 90 -18.33 15.11 3.81
C ALA A 90 -17.25 15.22 4.90
N TRP A 91 -15.99 15.43 4.48
CA TRP A 91 -14.82 15.68 5.33
C TRP A 91 -14.30 14.48 6.14
N ASN A 92 -14.85 13.26 6.02
CA ASN A 92 -14.29 12.08 6.62
C ASN A 92 -13.34 11.38 5.65
N TYR A 93 -12.13 11.11 6.11
CA TYR A 93 -11.08 10.44 5.34
C TYR A 93 -10.71 9.10 5.96
N VAL A 94 -10.50 8.11 5.10
CA VAL A 94 -9.83 6.86 5.44
C VAL A 94 -8.39 6.98 4.99
N PHE A 95 -7.47 6.73 5.91
CA PHE A 95 -6.04 6.67 5.64
C PHE A 95 -5.63 5.23 5.42
N PHE A 96 -4.92 4.99 4.34
CA PHE A 96 -4.25 3.73 4.04
C PHE A 96 -2.77 3.94 4.30
N ILE A 97 -2.18 3.14 5.17
CA ILE A 97 -0.74 3.20 5.44
C ILE A 97 -0.11 1.81 5.31
N ASP A 98 1.09 1.79 4.75
CA ASP A 98 1.97 0.64 4.76
C ASP A 98 3.20 0.98 5.61
N PHE A 99 3.56 0.10 6.53
CA PHE A 99 4.73 0.26 7.40
C PHE A 99 5.52 -1.03 7.51
N PHE A 100 6.80 -0.91 7.89
CA PHE A 100 7.67 -2.06 8.09
C PHE A 100 7.40 -2.73 9.42
N GLY A 101 7.32 -4.06 9.39
CA GLY A 101 7.05 -4.95 10.52
C GLY A 101 5.80 -5.80 10.31
N HIS A 102 5.71 -6.90 11.05
CA HIS A 102 4.61 -7.85 10.98
C HIS A 102 3.59 -7.60 12.11
N ILE A 103 2.31 -7.86 11.87
CA ILE A 103 1.23 -7.63 12.86
C ILE A 103 1.43 -8.43 14.15
N ASP A 104 2.05 -9.61 14.08
CA ASP A 104 2.29 -10.47 15.24
C ASP A 104 3.55 -10.05 16.03
N ASP A 105 4.29 -9.03 15.58
CA ASP A 105 5.35 -8.42 16.37
C ASP A 105 4.75 -7.64 17.57
N PRO A 106 5.13 -7.95 18.82
CA PRO A 106 4.61 -7.26 20.00
C PRO A 106 4.81 -5.73 19.95
N LYS A 107 5.87 -5.25 19.33
CA LYS A 107 6.15 -3.83 19.15
C LYS A 107 5.10 -3.19 18.23
N ILE A 108 4.75 -3.86 17.13
CA ILE A 108 3.71 -3.41 16.19
C ILE A 108 2.35 -3.40 16.88
N GLN A 109 2.00 -4.45 17.61
CA GLN A 109 0.74 -4.52 18.36
C GLN A 109 0.61 -3.39 19.37
N ALA A 110 1.68 -3.06 20.10
CA ALA A 110 1.68 -1.95 21.05
C ALA A 110 1.45 -0.59 20.37
N VAL A 111 2.00 -0.40 19.17
CA VAL A 111 1.80 0.82 18.37
C VAL A 111 0.36 0.90 17.87
N LEU A 112 -0.19 -0.19 17.35
CA LEU A 112 -1.57 -0.22 16.85
C LEU A 112 -2.59 0.01 17.98
N LYS A 113 -2.34 -0.52 19.18
CA LYS A 113 -3.17 -0.25 20.36
C LYS A 113 -3.18 1.24 20.74
N LYS A 114 -2.04 1.94 20.59
CA LYS A 114 -1.99 3.39 20.80
C LYS A 114 -2.71 4.17 19.70
N LEU A 115 -2.58 3.73 18.45
CA LEU A 115 -3.27 4.32 17.31
C LEU A 115 -4.80 4.24 17.48
N ASP A 116 -5.32 3.14 18.00
CA ASP A 116 -6.75 2.90 18.20
C ASP A 116 -7.43 3.98 19.05
N ASN A 117 -6.72 4.56 20.03
CA ASN A 117 -7.27 5.66 20.85
C ASN A 117 -7.66 6.90 20.04
N TYR A 118 -7.07 7.10 18.87
CA TYR A 118 -7.25 8.26 18.00
C TYR A 118 -8.16 7.98 16.80
N CYS A 119 -8.52 6.71 16.60
CA CYS A 119 -9.29 6.26 15.45
C CYS A 119 -10.76 6.00 15.80
N SER A 120 -11.63 6.12 14.82
CA SER A 120 -13.01 5.63 14.88
C SER A 120 -13.07 4.15 14.45
N PHE A 121 -12.17 3.73 13.58
CA PHE A 121 -11.91 2.32 13.26
C PHE A 121 -10.48 2.13 12.78
N ILE A 122 -9.97 0.90 12.94
CA ILE A 122 -8.76 0.40 12.29
C ILE A 122 -9.12 -0.93 11.64
N LYS A 123 -8.75 -1.10 10.38
CA LYS A 123 -8.87 -2.34 9.65
C LYS A 123 -7.50 -2.85 9.24
N TYR A 124 -7.13 -4.02 9.70
CA TYR A 124 -5.97 -4.76 9.25
C TYR A 124 -6.23 -5.34 7.86
N LEU A 125 -5.35 -5.07 6.91
CA LEU A 125 -5.45 -5.53 5.53
C LEU A 125 -4.54 -6.72 5.25
N GLY A 126 -3.37 -6.79 5.90
CA GLY A 126 -2.45 -7.91 5.80
C GLY A 126 -1.02 -7.54 6.17
N SER A 127 -0.26 -8.55 6.62
CA SER A 127 1.20 -8.52 6.68
C SER A 127 1.75 -9.45 5.62
N TYR A 128 2.82 -9.06 4.96
CA TYR A 128 3.40 -9.78 3.84
C TYR A 128 4.90 -9.49 3.72
N PRO A 129 5.69 -10.45 3.21
CA PRO A 129 7.11 -10.23 2.97
C PRO A 129 7.35 -9.04 2.05
N VAL A 130 8.37 -8.25 2.32
CA VAL A 130 8.84 -7.22 1.40
C VAL A 130 9.36 -7.93 0.16
N CYS A 131 8.74 -7.65 -1.00
CA CYS A 131 9.30 -8.12 -2.26
C CYS A 131 10.65 -7.44 -2.44
N CYS A 132 11.68 -8.20 -2.76
CA CYS A 132 12.97 -7.64 -3.13
C CYS A 132 12.74 -6.73 -4.34
N ASP A 133 13.21 -5.50 -4.27
CA ASP A 133 13.24 -4.62 -5.42
C ASP A 133 14.07 -5.33 -6.50
N ILE A 134 13.43 -5.60 -7.64
CA ILE A 134 14.03 -6.23 -8.82
C ILE A 134 14.91 -5.21 -9.52
#